data_2dd5050ca2df9bc708b93a1e40b1180f
#
_entry.id   2dd5050ca2df9bc708b93a1e40b1180f
#
_cell.length_a   1.000
_cell.length_b   1.000
_cell.length_c   1.000
_cell.angle_alpha   90.00
_cell.angle_beta   90.00
_cell.angle_gamma   90.00
#
_symmetry.space_group_name_H-M   'P 1'
#
loop_
_entity.id
_entity.type
_entity.pdbx_description
1 polymer ?
#
loop_
_entity_poly.entity_id
_entity_poly.type
_entity_poly.pdbx_seq_one_letter_code
_entity_poly.pdbx_strand_id
1 'polypeptide(L)'
;MNTIKKFGLSLLFIICLIIALPFQSCEPEVIDVTECDTCIVAYKPNIYIYPQNNIQLTVNLGFPLGGEIITSIPEYGTGWNVFVDTTGLIDNKYSFLFYESIQPDIWQNNYGWITKKSELESFFRKNMADYGFRGKEIDDFIDYWIPRLQNYSFYSIYPQTAKLIEFVIKLDFSKEPDNLLRLFYVIKGHNQLQDKLIEPTIDNFKREGYYTTEWGVILK
;
A
#
# COMPACT_ATOMS: atom_id res chain seq x y z
N MET A 1 99.56 13.91 -29.77
CA MET A 1 99.66 13.52 -28.35
C MET A 1 98.53 14.22 -27.57
N ASN A 2 97.30 13.73 -27.73
CA ASN A 2 96.15 14.39 -27.13
C ASN A 2 95.32 13.35 -26.41
N THR A 3 95.23 13.50 -25.08
CA THR A 3 94.50 12.64 -24.16
C THR A 3 93.03 13.09 -24.12
N ILE A 4 92.14 12.25 -24.53
CA ILE A 4 90.73 12.55 -24.49
C ILE A 4 90.17 11.99 -23.17
N LYS A 5 89.69 12.88 -22.28
CA LYS A 5 88.96 12.53 -21.05
C LYS A 5 87.49 12.11 -21.39
N LYS A 6 87.13 10.90 -21.02
CA LYS A 6 85.75 10.45 -21.08
C LYS A 6 84.98 10.99 -19.84
N PHE A 7 83.94 11.79 -20.11
CA PHE A 7 82.91 12.14 -19.13
C PHE A 7 81.89 11.03 -19.04
N GLY A 8 81.78 10.43 -17.86
CA GLY A 8 80.73 9.49 -17.61
C GLY A 8 79.43 10.22 -17.26
N LEU A 9 78.39 9.97 -18.05
CA LEU A 9 77.04 10.48 -17.82
C LEU A 9 76.31 9.50 -16.88
N SER A 10 76.13 9.87 -15.64
CA SER A 10 75.34 9.10 -14.63
C SER A 10 73.89 9.34 -14.88
N LEU A 11 73.17 8.32 -15.41
CA LEU A 11 71.74 8.33 -15.64
C LEU A 11 71.00 7.99 -14.36
N LEU A 12 70.46 9.02 -13.69
CA LEU A 12 69.62 8.86 -12.48
C LEU A 12 68.24 8.35 -12.90
N PHE A 13 67.96 7.09 -12.68
CA PHE A 13 66.61 6.53 -12.81
C PHE A 13 65.76 6.98 -11.59
N ILE A 14 64.91 7.98 -11.84
CA ILE A 14 63.82 8.31 -10.90
C ILE A 14 62.70 7.30 -11.09
N ILE A 15 62.59 6.35 -10.24
CA ILE A 15 61.43 5.43 -10.15
C ILE A 15 60.30 6.22 -9.54
N CYS A 16 59.35 6.71 -10.35
CA CYS A 16 58.06 7.19 -9.92
C CYS A 16 57.23 6.01 -9.41
N LEU A 17 57.20 5.82 -8.10
CA LEU A 17 56.29 4.86 -7.43
C LEU A 17 54.88 5.46 -7.47
N ILE A 18 54.10 5.11 -8.49
CA ILE A 18 52.67 5.43 -8.55
C ILE A 18 51.93 4.55 -7.54
N ILE A 19 51.67 5.11 -6.35
CA ILE A 19 50.78 4.50 -5.37
C ILE A 19 49.37 4.58 -5.96
N ALA A 20 48.92 3.49 -6.55
CA ALA A 20 47.51 3.30 -6.91
C ALA A 20 46.72 3.14 -5.61
N LEU A 21 46.13 4.23 -5.12
CA LEU A 21 45.09 4.16 -4.11
C LEU A 21 43.89 3.42 -4.71
N PRO A 22 43.40 2.33 -4.08
CA PRO A 22 42.15 1.74 -4.52
C PRO A 22 41.07 2.79 -4.29
N PHE A 23 40.48 3.28 -5.38
CA PHE A 23 39.17 3.94 -5.32
C PHE A 23 38.20 2.89 -4.82
N GLN A 24 37.92 2.92 -3.53
CA GLN A 24 36.81 2.17 -2.95
C GLN A 24 35.56 2.83 -3.47
N SER A 25 35.01 2.28 -4.56
CA SER A 25 33.68 2.56 -5.01
C SER A 25 32.76 2.24 -3.85
N CYS A 26 32.19 3.25 -3.23
CA CYS A 26 31.05 3.09 -2.35
C CYS A 26 29.88 2.73 -3.29
N GLU A 27 29.71 1.44 -3.61
CA GLU A 27 28.44 0.96 -4.12
C GLU A 27 27.42 1.27 -3.03
N PRO A 28 26.27 1.89 -3.37
CA PRO A 28 25.20 2.01 -2.39
C PRO A 28 24.91 0.59 -1.94
N GLU A 29 25.00 0.33 -0.61
CA GLU A 29 24.45 -0.87 -0.02
C GLU A 29 23.00 -0.98 -0.56
N VAL A 30 22.77 -1.95 -1.43
CA VAL A 30 21.44 -2.45 -1.68
C VAL A 30 21.02 -2.96 -0.29
N ILE A 31 20.20 -2.18 0.40
CA ILE A 31 19.51 -2.62 1.59
C ILE A 31 18.68 -3.80 1.07
N ASP A 32 19.23 -4.99 1.28
CA ASP A 32 18.52 -6.25 1.10
C ASP A 32 17.27 -6.08 1.97
N VAL A 33 16.11 -5.95 1.31
CA VAL A 33 14.83 -5.85 1.99
C VAL A 33 14.74 -7.17 2.72
N THR A 34 15.17 -7.16 3.98
CA THR A 34 15.20 -8.32 4.86
C THR A 34 13.85 -8.98 4.72
N GLU A 35 13.84 -10.25 4.27
CA GLU A 35 12.65 -11.10 4.21
C GLU A 35 11.89 -10.90 5.51
N CYS A 36 10.80 -10.15 5.45
CA CYS A 36 9.94 -9.96 6.59
C CYS A 36 9.12 -11.24 6.70
N ASP A 37 9.62 -12.22 7.45
CA ASP A 37 9.00 -13.54 7.65
C ASP A 37 7.53 -13.46 8.14
N THR A 38 7.10 -12.28 8.57
CA THR A 38 5.76 -12.01 9.11
C THR A 38 5.01 -10.90 8.36
N CYS A 39 5.46 -10.55 7.15
CA CYS A 39 4.77 -9.53 6.33
C CYS A 39 3.68 -10.11 5.45
N ILE A 40 2.66 -9.30 5.19
CA ILE A 40 1.55 -9.65 4.32
C ILE A 40 1.18 -8.47 3.42
N VAL A 41 0.62 -8.78 2.25
CA VAL A 41 0.20 -7.76 1.30
C VAL A 41 -1.22 -7.30 1.58
N ALA A 42 -1.42 -5.98 1.60
CA ALA A 42 -2.73 -5.38 1.45
C ALA A 42 -2.99 -5.16 -0.04
N TYR A 43 -3.96 -5.89 -0.56
CA TYR A 43 -4.32 -5.88 -1.97
C TYR A 43 -5.41 -4.86 -2.25
N LYS A 44 -5.19 -4.09 -3.30
CA LYS A 44 -6.21 -3.24 -3.90
C LYS A 44 -6.85 -2.20 -2.96
N PRO A 45 -6.15 -1.57 -1.99
CA PRO A 45 -6.75 -0.43 -1.32
C PRO A 45 -7.11 0.65 -2.34
N ASN A 46 -8.39 1.03 -2.37
CA ASN A 46 -8.92 2.09 -3.21
C ASN A 46 -9.43 3.22 -2.32
N ILE A 47 -8.92 4.43 -2.53
CA ILE A 47 -9.26 5.64 -1.80
C ILE A 47 -10.14 6.51 -2.70
N TYR A 48 -11.41 6.70 -2.32
CA TYR A 48 -12.38 7.56 -3.00
C TYR A 48 -12.50 8.88 -2.23
N ILE A 49 -12.43 10.00 -2.92
CA ILE A 49 -12.36 11.34 -2.33
C ILE A 49 -13.52 12.18 -2.85
N TYR A 50 -14.35 12.71 -1.96
CA TYR A 50 -15.56 13.46 -2.30
C TYR A 50 -15.55 14.84 -1.62
N PRO A 51 -14.87 15.85 -2.21
CA PRO A 51 -14.80 17.18 -1.66
C PRO A 51 -16.09 17.97 -1.96
N GLN A 52 -16.43 18.93 -1.10
CA GLN A 52 -17.56 19.84 -1.36
C GLN A 52 -17.29 20.85 -2.47
N ASN A 53 -16.02 21.18 -2.70
CA ASN A 53 -15.54 22.07 -3.76
C ASN A 53 -14.32 21.41 -4.43
N ASN A 54 -14.05 21.79 -5.68
CA ASN A 54 -12.83 21.36 -6.34
C ASN A 54 -11.60 21.70 -5.47
N ILE A 55 -10.69 20.75 -5.31
CA ILE A 55 -9.56 20.90 -4.40
C ILE A 55 -8.27 20.34 -5.02
N GLN A 56 -7.15 21.05 -4.79
CA GLN A 56 -5.82 20.48 -4.94
C GLN A 56 -5.45 19.83 -3.61
N LEU A 57 -5.07 18.56 -3.65
CA LEU A 57 -4.86 17.75 -2.46
C LEU A 57 -3.55 16.96 -2.56
N THR A 58 -2.77 16.99 -1.46
CA THR A 58 -1.67 16.04 -1.28
C THR A 58 -2.16 14.91 -0.37
N VAL A 59 -1.90 13.66 -0.78
CA VAL A 59 -2.24 12.45 -0.01
C VAL A 59 -0.97 11.64 0.19
N ASN A 60 -0.64 11.35 1.46
CA ASN A 60 0.54 10.59 1.82
C ASN A 60 0.18 9.31 2.55
N LEU A 61 0.94 8.25 2.29
CA LEU A 61 0.90 6.98 3.01
C LEU A 61 2.13 6.86 3.90
N GLY A 62 1.92 6.45 5.13
CA GLY A 62 2.98 6.13 6.08
C GLY A 62 2.85 4.69 6.58
N PHE A 63 3.97 4.08 6.96
CA PHE A 63 4.01 2.73 7.51
C PHE A 63 4.69 2.74 8.88
N PRO A 64 3.97 3.10 9.95
CA PRO A 64 4.57 3.29 11.29
C PRO A 64 5.27 2.05 11.85
N LEU A 65 4.86 0.87 11.40
CA LEU A 65 5.42 -0.42 11.83
C LEU A 65 6.38 -1.03 10.80
N GLY A 66 6.79 -0.24 9.82
CA GLY A 66 7.49 -0.75 8.63
C GLY A 66 6.53 -1.22 7.56
N GLY A 67 7.04 -1.27 6.35
CA GLY A 67 6.30 -1.59 5.14
C GLY A 67 6.60 -0.62 4.01
N GLU A 68 6.09 -0.92 2.83
CA GLU A 68 6.30 -0.10 1.64
C GLU A 68 5.18 -0.28 0.62
N ILE A 69 5.08 0.65 -0.31
CA ILE A 69 4.15 0.57 -1.45
C ILE A 69 4.79 -0.31 -2.53
N ILE A 70 4.06 -1.33 -2.97
CA ILE A 70 4.49 -2.23 -4.05
C ILE A 70 4.11 -1.65 -5.42
N THR A 71 2.89 -1.11 -5.52
CA THR A 71 2.36 -0.52 -6.76
C THR A 71 1.28 0.51 -6.46
N SER A 72 1.04 1.45 -7.36
CA SER A 72 0.02 2.49 -7.20
C SER A 72 -0.50 3.02 -8.54
N ILE A 73 -1.72 3.53 -8.56
CA ILE A 73 -2.32 4.26 -9.70
C ILE A 73 -3.13 5.44 -9.15
N PRO A 74 -2.82 6.69 -9.59
CA PRO A 74 -1.61 7.08 -10.32
C PRO A 74 -0.34 6.72 -9.57
N GLU A 75 0.83 6.81 -10.22
CA GLU A 75 2.12 6.55 -9.57
C GLU A 75 2.28 7.43 -8.32
N TYR A 76 2.67 6.81 -7.20
CA TYR A 76 2.74 7.48 -5.90
C TYR A 76 3.93 8.44 -5.79
N GLY A 77 5.11 8.05 -6.30
CA GLY A 77 6.33 8.83 -6.15
C GLY A 77 6.66 9.13 -4.67
N THR A 78 6.68 10.40 -4.30
CA THR A 78 6.87 10.87 -2.91
C THR A 78 5.56 11.26 -2.22
N GLY A 79 4.43 10.93 -2.82
CA GLY A 79 3.08 11.30 -2.39
C GLY A 79 2.23 11.68 -3.59
N TRP A 80 0.92 11.45 -3.51
CA TRP A 80 0.02 11.93 -4.55
C TRP A 80 -0.24 13.43 -4.37
N ASN A 81 -0.09 14.18 -5.46
CA ASN A 81 -0.47 15.59 -5.53
C ASN A 81 -1.47 15.74 -6.67
N VAL A 82 -2.77 15.75 -6.36
CA VAL A 82 -3.86 15.55 -7.30
C VAL A 82 -4.93 16.65 -7.19
N PHE A 83 -5.57 16.94 -8.31
CA PHE A 83 -6.78 17.73 -8.35
C PHE A 83 -8.00 16.81 -8.24
N VAL A 84 -8.94 17.14 -7.36
CA VAL A 84 -10.17 16.37 -7.17
C VAL A 84 -11.35 17.31 -7.37
N ASP A 85 -12.26 16.97 -8.27
CA ASP A 85 -13.50 17.72 -8.48
C ASP A 85 -14.62 17.28 -7.52
N THR A 86 -15.73 17.99 -7.51
CA THR A 86 -16.89 17.71 -6.64
C THR A 86 -17.59 16.39 -6.94
N THR A 87 -17.30 15.73 -8.04
CA THR A 87 -17.83 14.40 -8.37
C THR A 87 -16.92 13.28 -7.83
N GLY A 88 -15.74 13.63 -7.32
CA GLY A 88 -14.71 12.69 -6.88
C GLY A 88 -13.79 12.23 -8.02
N LEU A 89 -13.86 12.86 -9.20
CA LEU A 89 -12.95 12.54 -10.29
C LEU A 89 -11.58 13.19 -10.03
N ILE A 90 -10.55 12.38 -10.05
CA ILE A 90 -9.16 12.75 -9.75
C ILE A 90 -8.42 12.99 -11.07
N ASP A 91 -7.78 14.17 -11.22
CA ASP A 91 -7.03 14.61 -12.40
C ASP A 91 -7.81 14.42 -13.72
N ASN A 92 -9.14 14.56 -13.68
CA ASN A 92 -10.06 14.32 -14.80
C ASN A 92 -9.95 12.90 -15.42
N LYS A 93 -9.44 11.94 -14.66
CA LYS A 93 -9.10 10.61 -15.18
C LYS A 93 -9.43 9.45 -14.24
N TYR A 94 -9.11 9.56 -12.96
CA TYR A 94 -9.19 8.46 -12.03
C TYR A 94 -10.40 8.59 -11.12
N SER A 95 -11.07 7.47 -10.81
CA SER A 95 -12.20 7.46 -9.87
C SER A 95 -11.76 7.26 -8.42
N PHE A 96 -10.51 6.84 -8.20
CA PHE A 96 -9.90 6.59 -6.90
C PHE A 96 -8.37 6.63 -7.01
N LEU A 97 -7.70 6.82 -5.88
CA LEU A 97 -6.28 6.50 -5.74
C LEU A 97 -6.18 5.03 -5.36
N PHE A 98 -5.28 4.32 -6.01
CA PHE A 98 -5.05 2.89 -5.77
C PHE A 98 -3.62 2.65 -5.32
N TYR A 99 -3.44 1.73 -4.37
CA TYR A 99 -2.12 1.21 -4.03
C TYR A 99 -2.20 -0.27 -3.63
N GLU A 100 -1.07 -0.95 -3.60
CA GLU A 100 -0.81 -2.17 -2.87
C GLU A 100 0.42 -1.98 -2.02
N SER A 101 0.44 -2.56 -0.85
CA SER A 101 1.54 -2.41 0.11
C SER A 101 1.86 -3.72 0.82
N ILE A 102 3.11 -3.85 1.26
CA ILE A 102 3.54 -4.91 2.15
C ILE A 102 3.78 -4.32 3.54
N GLN A 103 3.32 -4.98 4.59
CA GLN A 103 3.42 -4.53 5.98
C GLN A 103 3.34 -5.73 6.94
N PRO A 104 3.68 -5.56 8.25
CA PRO A 104 3.56 -6.61 9.24
C PRO A 104 2.13 -7.17 9.36
N ASP A 105 2.02 -8.50 9.51
CA ASP A 105 0.75 -9.20 9.67
C ASP A 105 0.26 -9.16 11.13
N ILE A 106 -0.37 -8.05 11.51
CA ILE A 106 -0.97 -7.88 12.85
C ILE A 106 -2.49 -7.74 12.78
N TRP A 107 -3.09 -8.14 11.68
CA TRP A 107 -4.51 -8.02 11.41
C TRP A 107 -5.34 -8.91 12.33
N GLN A 108 -6.49 -8.39 12.82
CA GLN A 108 -7.38 -9.15 13.68
C GLN A 108 -8.07 -10.30 12.92
N ASN A 109 -8.31 -11.42 13.64
CA ASN A 109 -9.00 -12.60 13.15
C ASN A 109 -9.91 -13.26 14.22
N ASN A 110 -10.35 -12.46 15.21
CA ASN A 110 -11.14 -12.93 16.34
C ASN A 110 -12.64 -12.79 16.12
N TYR A 111 -13.08 -11.83 15.31
CA TYR A 111 -14.49 -11.56 15.01
C TYR A 111 -14.68 -11.30 13.52
N GLY A 112 -15.86 -11.64 13.02
CA GLY A 112 -16.17 -11.55 11.60
C GLY A 112 -17.35 -12.42 11.21
N TRP A 113 -17.37 -12.85 9.98
CA TRP A 113 -18.43 -13.67 9.40
C TRP A 113 -17.86 -14.86 8.65
N ILE A 114 -18.68 -15.91 8.52
CA ILE A 114 -18.42 -17.03 7.64
C ILE A 114 -19.52 -17.06 6.59
N THR A 115 -19.14 -17.12 5.33
CA THR A 115 -20.10 -17.19 4.23
C THR A 115 -19.69 -18.26 3.22
N LYS A 116 -20.67 -18.78 2.49
CA LYS A 116 -20.43 -19.69 1.36
C LYS A 116 -19.98 -18.90 0.15
N LYS A 117 -19.19 -19.55 -0.71
CA LYS A 117 -18.79 -18.96 -1.99
C LYS A 117 -19.97 -18.39 -2.80
N SER A 118 -21.08 -19.14 -2.87
CA SER A 118 -22.29 -18.71 -3.60
C SER A 118 -23.00 -17.48 -3.03
N GLU A 119 -22.68 -17.10 -1.79
CA GLU A 119 -23.30 -15.98 -1.09
C GLU A 119 -22.35 -14.76 -0.97
N LEU A 120 -21.11 -14.86 -1.44
CA LEU A 120 -20.08 -13.82 -1.28
C LEU A 120 -20.52 -12.46 -1.83
N GLU A 121 -21.07 -12.42 -3.04
CA GLU A 121 -21.48 -11.16 -3.65
C GLU A 121 -22.58 -10.48 -2.83
N SER A 122 -23.64 -11.21 -2.49
CA SER A 122 -24.76 -10.66 -1.70
C SER A 122 -24.30 -10.25 -0.30
N PHE A 123 -23.38 -11.02 0.30
CA PHE A 123 -22.79 -10.69 1.58
C PHE A 123 -22.01 -9.36 1.51
N PHE A 124 -21.05 -9.22 0.58
CA PHE A 124 -20.25 -8.00 0.49
C PHE A 124 -21.07 -6.78 0.11
N ARG A 125 -22.02 -6.90 -0.82
CA ARG A 125 -22.93 -5.80 -1.15
C ARG A 125 -23.66 -5.27 0.07
N LYS A 126 -24.24 -6.18 0.88
CA LYS A 126 -24.94 -5.80 2.11
C LYS A 126 -23.97 -5.26 3.16
N ASN A 127 -22.90 -5.98 3.44
CA ASN A 127 -21.95 -5.65 4.51
C ASN A 127 -21.26 -4.30 4.27
N MET A 128 -20.76 -4.05 3.06
CA MET A 128 -20.17 -2.77 2.71
C MET A 128 -21.18 -1.62 2.77
N ALA A 129 -22.43 -1.85 2.36
CA ALA A 129 -23.49 -0.85 2.48
C ALA A 129 -23.82 -0.55 3.95
N ASP A 130 -23.82 -1.56 4.82
CA ASP A 130 -24.01 -1.38 6.27
C ASP A 130 -22.89 -0.52 6.89
N TYR A 131 -21.62 -0.65 6.41
CA TYR A 131 -20.51 0.22 6.80
C TYR A 131 -20.60 1.63 6.22
N GLY A 132 -21.39 1.86 5.17
CA GLY A 132 -21.59 3.18 4.57
C GLY A 132 -21.00 3.37 3.18
N PHE A 133 -20.40 2.33 2.55
CA PHE A 133 -20.02 2.36 1.14
C PHE A 133 -21.24 2.39 0.23
N ARG A 134 -21.11 2.96 -0.98
CA ARG A 134 -22.25 3.10 -1.91
C ARG A 134 -21.80 3.00 -3.37
N GLY A 135 -22.76 2.57 -4.24
CA GLY A 135 -22.62 2.60 -5.69
C GLY A 135 -21.30 2.03 -6.17
N LYS A 136 -20.56 2.86 -6.91
CA LYS A 136 -19.28 2.47 -7.54
C LYS A 136 -18.25 1.91 -6.55
N GLU A 137 -18.20 2.37 -5.31
CA GLU A 137 -17.27 1.86 -4.29
C GLU A 137 -17.49 0.36 -4.03
N ILE A 138 -18.76 -0.05 -3.96
CA ILE A 138 -19.18 -1.45 -3.81
C ILE A 138 -18.99 -2.21 -5.13
N ASP A 139 -19.42 -1.62 -6.25
CA ASP A 139 -19.30 -2.29 -7.55
C ASP A 139 -17.85 -2.58 -7.91
N ASP A 140 -16.93 -1.63 -7.71
CA ASP A 140 -15.48 -1.83 -7.93
C ASP A 140 -14.90 -2.95 -7.05
N PHE A 141 -15.41 -3.09 -5.80
CA PHE A 141 -15.01 -4.20 -4.91
C PHE A 141 -15.52 -5.54 -5.46
N ILE A 142 -16.80 -5.62 -5.79
CA ILE A 142 -17.46 -6.84 -6.29
C ILE A 142 -16.83 -7.31 -7.60
N ASP A 143 -16.69 -6.40 -8.57
CA ASP A 143 -16.14 -6.69 -9.89
C ASP A 143 -14.68 -7.21 -9.81
N TYR A 144 -13.93 -6.71 -8.83
CA TYR A 144 -12.56 -7.15 -8.66
C TYR A 144 -12.45 -8.45 -7.84
N TRP A 145 -13.16 -8.55 -6.70
CA TRP A 145 -12.91 -9.62 -5.73
C TRP A 145 -13.74 -10.88 -5.96
N ILE A 146 -15.00 -10.77 -6.39
CA ILE A 146 -15.85 -11.97 -6.54
C ILE A 146 -15.27 -12.96 -7.56
N PRO A 147 -14.74 -12.55 -8.73
CA PRO A 147 -14.08 -13.47 -9.65
C PRO A 147 -12.81 -14.12 -9.10
N ARG A 148 -12.15 -13.51 -8.11
CA ARG A 148 -10.91 -13.97 -7.50
C ARG A 148 -11.11 -14.89 -6.30
N LEU A 149 -12.25 -14.78 -5.63
CA LEU A 149 -12.62 -15.60 -4.46
C LEU A 149 -13.39 -16.87 -4.91
N GLN A 150 -12.73 -17.72 -5.72
CA GLN A 150 -13.38 -18.90 -6.31
C GLN A 150 -12.79 -20.25 -5.87
N ASN A 151 -11.66 -20.23 -5.15
CA ASN A 151 -10.88 -21.43 -4.88
C ASN A 151 -11.40 -22.27 -3.72
N TYR A 152 -12.29 -21.73 -2.86
CA TYR A 152 -12.78 -22.38 -1.66
C TYR A 152 -14.29 -22.42 -1.61
N SER A 153 -14.86 -23.34 -0.81
CA SER A 153 -16.32 -23.46 -0.63
C SER A 153 -16.88 -22.47 0.38
N PHE A 154 -16.07 -22.06 1.36
CA PHE A 154 -16.42 -21.14 2.44
C PHE A 154 -15.32 -20.12 2.66
N TYR A 155 -15.67 -18.96 3.18
CA TYR A 155 -14.75 -17.88 3.50
C TYR A 155 -15.05 -17.29 4.88
N SER A 156 -14.01 -17.17 5.69
CA SER A 156 -14.03 -16.34 6.89
C SER A 156 -13.61 -14.94 6.50
N ILE A 157 -14.38 -13.93 6.92
CA ILE A 157 -14.23 -12.53 6.57
C ILE A 157 -14.11 -11.74 7.86
N TYR A 158 -12.95 -11.12 8.08
CA TYR A 158 -12.61 -10.39 9.30
C TYR A 158 -12.42 -8.91 8.97
N PRO A 159 -13.35 -8.03 9.40
CA PRO A 159 -13.20 -6.61 9.15
C PRO A 159 -12.11 -6.00 10.01
N GLN A 160 -11.33 -5.12 9.44
CA GLN A 160 -10.30 -4.35 10.12
C GLN A 160 -10.81 -2.94 10.34
N THR A 161 -10.77 -2.46 11.59
CA THR A 161 -11.24 -1.12 11.93
C THR A 161 -10.31 -0.03 11.42
N ALA A 162 -10.84 1.16 11.18
CA ALA A 162 -10.05 2.32 10.80
C ALA A 162 -8.86 2.57 11.74
N LYS A 163 -9.05 2.36 13.06
CA LYS A 163 -7.99 2.52 14.06
C LYS A 163 -6.83 1.56 13.85
N LEU A 164 -7.12 0.28 13.52
CA LEU A 164 -6.07 -0.71 13.25
C LEU A 164 -5.40 -0.44 11.91
N ILE A 165 -6.18 -0.08 10.88
CA ILE A 165 -5.63 0.28 9.57
C ILE A 165 -4.69 1.47 9.71
N GLU A 166 -5.10 2.54 10.41
CA GLU A 166 -4.29 3.73 10.66
C GLU A 166 -2.99 3.43 11.42
N PHE A 167 -3.02 2.46 12.33
CA PHE A 167 -1.85 2.03 13.08
C PHE A 167 -0.82 1.29 12.18
N VAL A 168 -1.28 0.61 11.14
CA VAL A 168 -0.42 -0.14 10.20
C VAL A 168 -0.07 0.68 8.97
N ILE A 169 -1.08 1.32 8.37
CA ILE A 169 -0.98 2.12 7.15
C ILE A 169 -1.63 3.47 7.44
N LYS A 170 -0.81 4.46 7.74
CA LYS A 170 -1.25 5.82 7.99
C LYS A 170 -1.66 6.51 6.69
N LEU A 171 -2.75 7.28 6.73
CA LEU A 171 -3.25 8.03 5.59
C LEU A 171 -3.37 9.51 5.97
N ASP A 172 -2.47 10.34 5.43
CA ASP A 172 -2.40 11.77 5.72
C ASP A 172 -2.86 12.60 4.51
N PHE A 173 -3.71 13.59 4.76
CA PHE A 173 -4.19 14.53 3.74
C PHE A 173 -3.69 15.95 4.03
N SER A 174 -3.32 16.72 2.99
CA SER A 174 -2.97 18.15 3.17
C SER A 174 -4.16 18.98 3.63
N LYS A 175 -5.37 18.49 3.41
CA LYS A 175 -6.62 18.96 4.02
C LYS A 175 -7.42 17.73 4.44
N GLU A 176 -7.60 17.58 5.75
CA GLU A 176 -8.32 16.43 6.31
C GLU A 176 -9.78 16.39 5.87
N PRO A 177 -10.34 15.21 5.56
CA PRO A 177 -11.76 15.06 5.36
C PRO A 177 -12.53 15.25 6.68
N ASP A 178 -13.74 15.80 6.61
CA ASP A 178 -14.64 15.91 7.76
C ASP A 178 -15.04 14.51 8.28
N ASN A 179 -15.10 13.53 7.39
CA ASN A 179 -15.43 12.14 7.71
C ASN A 179 -14.59 11.17 6.86
N LEU A 180 -13.97 10.18 7.51
CA LEU A 180 -13.11 9.16 6.88
C LEU A 180 -13.61 7.76 7.23
N LEU A 181 -13.99 6.97 6.21
CA LEU A 181 -14.30 5.54 6.33
C LEU A 181 -13.13 4.72 5.82
N ARG A 182 -12.53 3.92 6.68
CA ARG A 182 -11.51 2.94 6.30
C ARG A 182 -11.96 1.55 6.73
N LEU A 183 -12.02 0.61 5.78
CA LEU A 183 -12.41 -0.77 6.04
C LEU A 183 -11.56 -1.71 5.19
N PHE A 184 -10.76 -2.53 5.84
CA PHE A 184 -10.11 -3.66 5.17
C PHE A 184 -10.76 -4.96 5.59
N TYR A 185 -10.73 -5.96 4.73
CA TYR A 185 -11.12 -7.31 5.07
C TYR A 185 -9.92 -8.24 5.02
N VAL A 186 -9.66 -8.97 6.11
CA VAL A 186 -8.87 -10.19 6.01
C VAL A 186 -9.82 -11.30 5.57
N ILE A 187 -9.50 -11.96 4.46
CA ILE A 187 -10.31 -13.03 3.87
C ILE A 187 -9.51 -14.32 3.87
N LYS A 188 -10.07 -15.36 4.49
CA LYS A 188 -9.45 -16.69 4.56
C LYS A 188 -10.38 -17.74 3.98
N GLY A 189 -9.90 -18.49 2.99
CA GLY A 189 -10.67 -19.56 2.33
C GLY A 189 -10.61 -20.89 3.06
N HIS A 190 -11.72 -21.68 3.02
CA HIS A 190 -11.86 -22.99 3.61
C HIS A 190 -12.66 -23.94 2.71
N ASN A 191 -12.28 -25.23 2.68
CA ASN A 191 -13.05 -26.25 1.97
C ASN A 191 -14.15 -26.88 2.85
N GLN A 192 -14.11 -26.65 4.15
CA GLN A 192 -15.11 -27.11 5.11
C GLN A 192 -15.68 -25.92 5.87
N LEU A 193 -16.96 -26.04 6.29
CA LEU A 193 -17.60 -25.03 7.13
C LEU A 193 -16.83 -24.90 8.45
N GLN A 194 -16.52 -23.68 8.83
CA GLN A 194 -15.90 -23.34 10.10
C GLN A 194 -16.96 -23.00 11.15
N ASP A 195 -16.56 -22.97 12.42
CA ASP A 195 -17.41 -22.54 13.51
C ASP A 195 -17.82 -21.06 13.34
N LYS A 196 -19.05 -20.74 13.77
CA LYS A 196 -19.57 -19.38 13.68
C LYS A 196 -18.68 -18.41 14.46
N LEU A 197 -18.28 -17.31 13.79
CA LEU A 197 -17.54 -16.23 14.40
C LEU A 197 -18.49 -15.28 15.17
N ILE A 198 -17.90 -14.52 16.09
CA ILE A 198 -18.61 -13.40 16.73
C ILE A 198 -18.74 -12.28 15.70
N GLU A 199 -19.97 -11.89 15.43
CA GLU A 199 -20.24 -10.80 14.48
C GLU A 199 -19.94 -9.45 15.14
N PRO A 200 -19.20 -8.54 14.47
CA PRO A 200 -18.93 -7.22 15.01
C PRO A 200 -20.14 -6.30 14.90
N THR A 201 -20.20 -5.30 15.78
CA THR A 201 -21.11 -4.17 15.61
C THR A 201 -20.56 -3.27 14.50
N ILE A 202 -21.46 -2.80 13.62
CA ILE A 202 -21.12 -1.88 12.54
C ILE A 202 -21.61 -0.49 12.91
N ASP A 203 -20.69 0.47 12.96
CA ASP A 203 -21.01 1.88 13.19
C ASP A 203 -21.43 2.56 11.89
N ASN A 204 -22.43 3.43 11.96
CA ASN A 204 -22.90 4.17 10.79
C ASN A 204 -21.90 5.26 10.40
N PHE A 205 -21.40 5.19 9.18
CA PHE A 205 -20.59 6.23 8.58
C PHE A 205 -21.44 7.41 8.07
N LYS A 206 -21.02 8.63 8.39
CA LYS A 206 -21.68 9.85 7.91
C LYS A 206 -21.02 10.35 6.64
N ARG A 207 -21.80 10.43 5.56
CA ARG A 207 -21.36 11.01 4.27
C ARG A 207 -21.76 12.49 4.20
N GLU A 208 -21.20 13.30 5.08
CA GLU A 208 -21.48 14.72 5.21
C GLU A 208 -20.20 15.51 5.02
N GLY A 209 -20.30 16.72 4.46
CA GLY A 209 -19.14 17.57 4.23
C GLY A 209 -18.18 17.01 3.18
N TYR A 210 -16.89 17.26 3.36
CA TYR A 210 -15.82 16.60 2.63
C TYR A 210 -15.58 15.22 3.28
N TYR A 211 -15.81 14.15 2.57
CA TYR A 211 -15.58 12.81 3.09
C TYR A 211 -14.73 11.95 2.13
N THR A 212 -14.06 10.98 2.71
CA THR A 212 -13.22 10.02 1.99
C THR A 212 -13.57 8.60 2.45
N THR A 213 -13.57 7.66 1.51
CA THR A 213 -13.77 6.23 1.82
C THR A 213 -12.61 5.41 1.27
N GLU A 214 -12.21 4.39 2.01
CA GLU A 214 -11.16 3.46 1.60
C GLU A 214 -11.54 2.03 1.96
N TRP A 215 -11.39 1.12 1.00
CA TRP A 215 -11.45 -0.31 1.27
C TRP A 215 -10.23 -1.04 0.72
N GLY A 216 -9.85 -2.13 1.35
CA GLY A 216 -8.75 -3.00 0.94
C GLY A 216 -8.97 -4.45 1.40
N VAL A 217 -8.15 -5.37 0.93
CA VAL A 217 -8.24 -6.80 1.26
C VAL A 217 -6.85 -7.38 1.56
N ILE A 218 -6.80 -8.23 2.58
CA ILE A 218 -5.67 -9.10 2.91
C ILE A 218 -6.14 -10.54 2.68
N LEU A 219 -5.42 -11.32 1.88
CA LEU A 219 -5.74 -12.73 1.64
C LEU A 219 -4.88 -13.64 2.51
N LYS A 220 -5.49 -14.65 3.16
CA LYS A 220 -4.80 -15.68 3.96
C LYS A 220 -5.19 -17.11 3.57
#